data_603d1a7b95e497248b2295fccd58ec83
#
_entry.id   603d1a7b95e497248b2295fccd58ec83
#
_cell.length_a   1.000
_cell.length_b   1.000
_cell.length_c   1.000
_cell.angle_alpha   90.00
_cell.angle_beta   90.00
_cell.angle_gamma   90.00
#
_symmetry.space_group_name_H-M   'P 1'
#
loop_
_entity.id
_entity.type
_entity.pdbx_description
1 polymer ?
#
loop_
_entity_poly.entity_id
_entity_poly.type
_entity_poly.pdbx_seq_one_letter_code
_entity_poly.pdbx_strand_id
1 'polypeptide(L)'
;MNKKILTSLFSFLLVTTSVNVGTLQYSTEKGAIDGFDVVSYFTDGRAERGEPDITTEWNGAKWHFTSTEHRDAFISDPQKYAPQYGGYCALGMAHGGDVPTNPEAWSIVDGKLYLNMMTEVRTTWLYNPDKLIERADKKWQTMNIAR
;
A
#
# COMPACT_ATOMS: atom_id res chain seq x y z
N MET A 1 67.90 -8.98 17.19
CA MET A 1 66.83 -9.82 16.63
C MET A 1 65.49 -9.15 16.86
N ASN A 2 64.98 -8.41 15.87
CA ASN A 2 63.74 -7.64 15.96
C ASN A 2 62.58 -8.52 15.46
N LYS A 3 61.70 -8.96 16.38
CA LYS A 3 60.44 -9.62 16.00
C LYS A 3 59.40 -8.53 15.66
N LYS A 4 59.10 -8.39 14.36
CA LYS A 4 57.94 -7.60 13.90
C LYS A 4 56.65 -8.35 14.19
N ILE A 5 55.84 -7.84 15.10
CA ILE A 5 54.48 -8.32 15.36
C ILE A 5 53.58 -7.72 14.28
N LEU A 6 53.07 -8.58 13.39
CA LEU A 6 52.12 -8.20 12.37
C LEU A 6 50.72 -8.26 12.99
N THR A 7 50.17 -7.09 13.32
CA THR A 7 48.79 -6.97 13.83
C THR A 7 47.84 -6.97 12.62
N SER A 8 47.19 -8.13 12.40
CA SER A 8 46.13 -8.25 11.40
C SER A 8 44.87 -7.59 11.91
N LEU A 9 44.50 -6.45 11.33
CA LEU A 9 43.19 -5.83 11.54
C LEU A 9 42.16 -6.63 10.74
N PHE A 10 41.39 -7.47 11.44
CA PHE A 10 40.19 -8.10 10.89
C PHE A 10 39.06 -7.07 10.87
N SER A 11 38.85 -6.44 9.73
CA SER A 11 37.71 -5.52 9.53
C SER A 11 36.44 -6.34 9.44
N PHE A 12 35.67 -6.38 10.53
CA PHE A 12 34.34 -7.02 10.57
C PHE A 12 33.36 -6.09 9.83
N LEU A 13 33.06 -6.42 8.58
CA LEU A 13 32.03 -5.73 7.81
C LEU A 13 30.67 -6.15 8.37
N LEU A 14 30.07 -5.29 9.20
CA LEU A 14 28.68 -5.44 9.63
C LEU A 14 27.78 -5.22 8.42
N VAL A 15 27.36 -6.30 7.77
CA VAL A 15 26.26 -6.29 6.81
C VAL A 15 24.97 -6.09 7.61
N THR A 16 24.52 -4.85 7.72
CA THR A 16 23.17 -4.55 8.23
C THR A 16 22.17 -4.94 7.15
N THR A 17 21.64 -6.14 7.24
CA THR A 17 20.44 -6.51 6.49
C THR A 17 19.28 -5.70 7.04
N SER A 18 18.91 -4.64 6.33
CA SER A 18 17.65 -3.95 6.58
C SER A 18 16.52 -4.94 6.31
N VAL A 19 15.93 -5.48 7.37
CA VAL A 19 14.65 -6.20 7.25
C VAL A 19 13.64 -5.14 6.88
N ASN A 20 13.32 -5.06 5.59
CA ASN A 20 12.20 -4.25 5.11
C ASN A 20 10.93 -4.94 5.59
N VAL A 21 10.43 -4.55 6.76
CA VAL A 21 9.12 -4.97 7.25
C VAL A 21 8.11 -4.26 6.35
N GLY A 22 7.81 -4.91 5.23
CA GLY A 22 6.85 -4.39 4.25
C GLY A 22 5.51 -4.19 4.95
N THR A 23 4.99 -2.98 4.86
CA THR A 23 3.61 -2.70 5.24
C THR A 23 2.71 -3.64 4.46
N LEU A 24 1.70 -4.22 5.11
CA LEU A 24 0.71 -5.07 4.46
C LEU A 24 0.13 -4.35 3.24
N GLN A 25 0.31 -4.94 2.06
CA GLN A 25 -0.19 -4.40 0.81
C GLN A 25 -1.00 -5.47 0.07
N TYR A 26 -2.27 -5.20 -0.20
CA TYR A 26 -3.09 -6.06 -1.04
C TYR A 26 -2.55 -6.06 -2.47
N SER A 27 -2.18 -7.23 -2.94
CA SER A 27 -1.61 -7.44 -4.27
C SER A 27 -2.06 -8.79 -4.81
N THR A 28 -2.24 -8.85 -6.11
CA THR A 28 -2.53 -10.06 -6.88
C THR A 28 -1.41 -10.33 -7.88
N GLU A 29 -1.52 -11.36 -8.69
CA GLU A 29 -0.62 -11.60 -9.83
C GLU A 29 -0.58 -10.42 -10.82
N LYS A 30 -1.63 -9.58 -10.83
CA LYS A 30 -1.72 -8.38 -11.66
C LYS A 30 -1.11 -7.13 -11.02
N GLY A 31 -0.61 -7.24 -9.79
CA GLY A 31 -0.03 -6.13 -9.04
C GLY A 31 -0.90 -5.63 -7.89
N ALA A 32 -0.49 -4.51 -7.30
CA ALA A 32 -1.22 -3.84 -6.23
C ALA A 32 -2.64 -3.52 -6.67
N ILE A 33 -3.62 -3.73 -5.78
CA ILE A 33 -5.05 -3.51 -6.05
C ILE A 33 -5.50 -4.04 -7.43
N ASP A 34 -5.06 -5.26 -7.77
CA ASP A 34 -5.41 -5.96 -9.02
C ASP A 34 -4.97 -5.23 -10.30
N GLY A 35 -3.90 -4.41 -10.23
CA GLY A 35 -3.33 -3.67 -11.37
C GLY A 35 -4.12 -2.42 -11.78
N PHE A 36 -4.96 -1.88 -10.89
CA PHE A 36 -5.63 -0.62 -11.13
C PHE A 36 -4.74 0.58 -10.80
N ASP A 37 -4.95 1.68 -11.51
CA ASP A 37 -4.22 2.94 -11.34
C ASP A 37 -4.81 3.74 -10.17
N VAL A 38 -4.04 3.87 -9.10
CA VAL A 38 -4.50 4.59 -7.89
C VAL A 38 -4.66 6.10 -8.11
N VAL A 39 -3.95 6.68 -9.08
CA VAL A 39 -4.03 8.11 -9.37
C VAL A 39 -5.34 8.45 -10.07
N SER A 40 -5.86 7.57 -10.94
CA SER A 40 -7.13 7.77 -11.67
C SER A 40 -8.32 8.07 -10.75
N TYR A 41 -8.35 7.50 -9.54
CA TYR A 41 -9.44 7.79 -8.60
C TYR A 41 -9.51 9.26 -8.21
N PHE A 42 -8.35 9.92 -8.12
CA PHE A 42 -8.24 11.32 -7.71
C PHE A 42 -8.32 12.30 -8.88
N THR A 43 -7.72 11.96 -10.00
CA THR A 43 -7.62 12.84 -11.17
C THR A 43 -8.80 12.69 -12.12
N ASP A 44 -9.25 11.45 -12.36
CA ASP A 44 -10.23 11.12 -13.38
C ASP A 44 -11.60 10.70 -12.77
N GLY A 45 -11.65 10.51 -11.43
CA GLY A 45 -12.87 10.17 -10.72
C GLY A 45 -13.42 8.78 -11.07
N ARG A 46 -12.56 7.85 -11.48
CA ARG A 46 -12.96 6.49 -11.88
C ARG A 46 -11.88 5.45 -11.60
N ALA A 47 -12.30 4.20 -11.50
CA ALA A 47 -11.42 3.05 -11.47
C ALA A 47 -10.93 2.74 -12.89
N GLU A 48 -9.63 2.73 -13.11
CA GLU A 48 -9.03 2.39 -14.40
C GLU A 48 -7.90 1.38 -14.21
N ARG A 49 -7.83 0.44 -15.12
CA ARG A 49 -6.73 -0.52 -15.13
C ARG A 49 -5.50 0.13 -15.73
N GLY A 50 -4.36 -0.01 -15.02
CA GLY A 50 -3.08 0.49 -15.52
C GLY A 50 -2.52 -0.36 -16.66
N GLU A 51 -1.60 0.23 -17.42
CA GLU A 51 -0.89 -0.44 -18.51
C GLU A 51 0.20 -1.37 -17.96
N PRO A 52 0.46 -2.51 -18.62
CA PRO A 52 1.45 -3.50 -18.16
C PRO A 52 2.86 -2.92 -18.01
N ASP A 53 3.24 -1.98 -18.87
CA ASP A 53 4.59 -1.44 -18.98
C ASP A 53 4.81 -0.12 -18.23
N ILE A 54 3.73 0.52 -17.72
CA ILE A 54 3.81 1.76 -16.97
C ILE A 54 3.70 1.46 -15.48
N THR A 55 4.83 1.15 -14.86
CA THR A 55 4.85 0.61 -13.50
C THR A 55 5.88 1.29 -12.60
N THR A 56 5.72 1.09 -11.30
CA THR A 56 6.74 1.32 -10.28
C THR A 56 6.59 0.31 -9.14
N GLU A 57 7.66 0.10 -8.40
CA GLU A 57 7.65 -0.69 -7.16
C GLU A 57 7.52 0.25 -5.97
N TRP A 58 6.58 -0.01 -5.09
CA TRP A 58 6.45 0.70 -3.83
C TRP A 58 5.82 -0.19 -2.77
N ASN A 59 6.36 -0.14 -1.57
CA ASN A 59 5.86 -0.89 -0.41
C ASN A 59 5.71 -2.41 -0.66
N GLY A 60 6.68 -2.97 -1.39
CA GLY A 60 6.74 -4.41 -1.69
C GLY A 60 5.75 -4.89 -2.75
N ALA A 61 5.08 -4.00 -3.48
CA ALA A 61 4.15 -4.34 -4.54
C ALA A 61 4.46 -3.57 -5.83
N LYS A 62 4.08 -4.15 -6.96
CA LYS A 62 4.14 -3.51 -8.27
C LYS A 62 2.84 -2.76 -8.52
N TRP A 63 2.96 -1.47 -8.82
CA TRP A 63 1.85 -0.56 -9.12
C TRP A 63 1.81 -0.28 -10.61
N HIS A 64 0.61 -0.26 -11.17
CA HIS A 64 0.36 -0.01 -12.60
C HIS A 64 -0.39 1.30 -12.79
N PHE A 65 -0.08 2.02 -13.88
CA PHE A 65 -0.65 3.33 -14.17
C PHE A 65 -1.11 3.42 -15.62
N THR A 66 -2.11 4.26 -15.87
CA THR A 66 -2.66 4.50 -17.22
C THR A 66 -1.74 5.40 -18.06
N SER A 67 -0.87 6.18 -17.40
CA SER A 67 0.09 7.08 -18.05
C SER A 67 1.38 7.24 -17.26
N THR A 68 2.41 7.74 -17.93
CA THR A 68 3.69 8.09 -17.27
C THR A 68 3.50 9.24 -16.28
N GLU A 69 2.60 10.18 -16.57
CA GLU A 69 2.24 11.30 -15.70
C GLU A 69 1.66 10.79 -14.37
N HIS A 70 0.74 9.81 -14.41
CA HIS A 70 0.18 9.20 -13.21
C HIS A 70 1.25 8.45 -12.40
N ARG A 71 2.11 7.67 -13.08
CA ARG A 71 3.23 7.00 -12.42
C ARG A 71 4.14 8.00 -11.70
N ASP A 72 4.51 9.07 -12.38
CA ASP A 72 5.43 10.08 -11.84
C ASP A 72 4.79 10.88 -10.69
N ALA A 73 3.48 11.15 -10.77
CA ALA A 73 2.70 11.74 -9.67
C ALA A 73 2.69 10.82 -8.44
N PHE A 74 2.49 9.51 -8.64
CA PHE A 74 2.55 8.52 -7.56
C PHE A 74 3.95 8.44 -6.94
N ILE A 75 5.01 8.40 -7.75
CA ILE A 75 6.40 8.35 -7.26
C ILE A 75 6.73 9.58 -6.41
N SER A 76 6.21 10.75 -6.76
CA SER A 76 6.47 12.00 -6.02
C SER A 76 5.80 12.02 -4.64
N ASP A 77 4.63 11.43 -4.49
CA ASP A 77 3.90 11.34 -3.21
C ASP A 77 3.01 10.08 -3.17
N PRO A 78 3.58 8.90 -2.93
CA PRO A 78 2.82 7.66 -2.92
C PRO A 78 1.72 7.63 -1.85
N GLN A 79 1.96 8.24 -0.69
CA GLN A 79 1.00 8.21 0.42
C GLN A 79 -0.27 9.00 0.15
N LYS A 80 -0.19 10.01 -0.72
CA LYS A 80 -1.36 10.77 -1.17
C LYS A 80 -2.34 9.89 -1.95
N TYR A 81 -1.82 8.99 -2.79
CA TYR A 81 -2.62 8.19 -3.73
C TYR A 81 -2.89 6.77 -3.26
N ALA A 82 -1.99 6.20 -2.45
CA ALA A 82 -2.15 4.84 -1.97
C ALA A 82 -3.45 4.68 -1.16
N PRO A 83 -4.21 3.59 -1.38
CA PRO A 83 -5.43 3.35 -0.61
C PRO A 83 -5.10 3.08 0.86
N GLN A 84 -6.00 3.47 1.73
CA GLN A 84 -5.90 3.19 3.14
C GLN A 84 -5.91 1.67 3.39
N TYR A 85 -5.34 1.26 4.50
CA TYR A 85 -5.27 -0.15 4.95
C TYR A 85 -4.59 -1.07 3.93
N GLY A 86 -3.56 -0.55 3.24
CA GLY A 86 -2.84 -1.30 2.21
C GLY A 86 -3.72 -1.75 1.03
N GLY A 87 -4.87 -1.12 0.82
CA GLY A 87 -5.80 -1.50 -0.24
C GLY A 87 -6.72 -2.68 0.10
N TYR A 88 -6.71 -3.18 1.34
CA TYR A 88 -7.72 -4.12 1.81
C TYR A 88 -9.08 -3.46 2.00
N CYS A 89 -10.14 -4.27 2.06
CA CYS A 89 -11.51 -3.79 2.26
C CYS A 89 -11.63 -2.97 3.56
N ALA A 90 -11.99 -1.70 3.45
CA ALA A 90 -12.07 -0.78 4.59
C ALA A 90 -13.12 -1.21 5.63
N LEU A 91 -14.30 -1.66 5.19
CA LEU A 91 -15.33 -2.19 6.11
C LEU A 91 -14.85 -3.50 6.76
N GLY A 92 -14.17 -4.36 6.02
CA GLY A 92 -13.54 -5.58 6.56
C GLY A 92 -12.53 -5.24 7.64
N MET A 93 -11.68 -4.24 7.41
CA MET A 93 -10.71 -3.76 8.39
C MET A 93 -11.37 -3.23 9.67
N ALA A 94 -12.45 -2.47 9.56
CA ALA A 94 -13.23 -2.00 10.72
C ALA A 94 -13.82 -3.14 11.58
N HIS A 95 -14.00 -4.32 10.98
CA HIS A 95 -14.45 -5.55 11.66
C HIS A 95 -13.32 -6.52 12.01
N GLY A 96 -12.07 -6.15 11.70
CA GLY A 96 -10.88 -6.86 12.16
C GLY A 96 -10.27 -7.85 11.17
N GLY A 97 -10.62 -7.78 9.88
CA GLY A 97 -10.13 -8.68 8.83
C GLY A 97 -9.41 -7.97 7.69
N ASP A 98 -8.39 -8.62 7.16
CA ASP A 98 -7.68 -8.26 5.92
C ASP A 98 -8.39 -8.90 4.71
N VAL A 99 -9.57 -8.39 4.40
CA VAL A 99 -10.44 -8.91 3.33
C VAL A 99 -9.99 -8.34 1.98
N PRO A 100 -9.91 -9.17 0.92
CA PRO A 100 -9.66 -8.70 -0.44
C PRO A 100 -10.63 -7.61 -0.88
N THR A 101 -10.20 -6.79 -1.82
CA THR A 101 -10.98 -5.66 -2.32
C THR A 101 -11.40 -5.84 -3.78
N ASN A 102 -12.39 -5.06 -4.19
CA ASN A 102 -12.74 -4.82 -5.57
C ASN A 102 -12.43 -3.35 -5.91
N PRO A 103 -11.50 -3.07 -6.83
CA PRO A 103 -11.11 -1.71 -7.19
C PRO A 103 -12.26 -0.82 -7.68
N GLU A 104 -13.35 -1.40 -8.18
CA GLU A 104 -14.57 -0.67 -8.59
C GLU A 104 -15.41 -0.18 -7.40
N ALA A 105 -15.25 -0.79 -6.21
CA ALA A 105 -15.99 -0.43 -5.00
C ALA A 105 -15.21 0.58 -4.15
N TRP A 106 -14.89 1.72 -4.72
CA TRP A 106 -14.04 2.76 -4.13
C TRP A 106 -14.80 3.97 -3.61
N SER A 107 -14.19 4.71 -2.70
CA SER A 107 -14.63 6.03 -2.26
C SER A 107 -13.45 6.88 -1.80
N ILE A 108 -13.58 8.20 -1.95
CA ILE A 108 -12.65 9.16 -1.35
C ILE A 108 -13.40 9.86 -0.22
N VAL A 109 -12.84 9.79 1.00
CA VAL A 109 -13.35 10.46 2.19
C VAL A 109 -12.19 11.28 2.76
N ASP A 110 -12.40 12.58 2.92
CA ASP A 110 -11.38 13.52 3.41
C ASP A 110 -10.03 13.40 2.66
N GLY A 111 -10.09 13.28 1.33
CA GLY A 111 -8.92 13.19 0.46
C GLY A 111 -8.18 11.86 0.52
N LYS A 112 -8.71 10.84 1.18
CA LYS A 112 -8.13 9.50 1.29
C LYS A 112 -8.94 8.48 0.51
N LEU A 113 -8.26 7.59 -0.19
CA LEU A 113 -8.87 6.50 -0.95
C LEU A 113 -9.16 5.30 -0.06
N TYR A 114 -10.40 4.85 -0.09
CA TYR A 114 -10.87 3.63 0.57
C TYR A 114 -11.46 2.67 -0.45
N LEU A 115 -11.08 1.40 -0.36
CA LEU A 115 -11.59 0.33 -1.21
C LEU A 115 -12.45 -0.62 -0.38
N ASN A 116 -13.45 -1.21 -1.00
CA ASN A 116 -14.31 -2.21 -0.39
C ASN A 116 -14.43 -3.46 -1.27
N MET A 117 -14.90 -4.56 -0.73
CA MET A 117 -14.96 -5.83 -1.44
C MET A 117 -16.04 -5.87 -2.54
N MET A 118 -17.09 -5.06 -2.41
CA MET A 118 -18.18 -4.94 -3.38
C MET A 118 -18.98 -3.64 -3.16
N THR A 119 -19.81 -3.28 -4.12
CA THR A 119 -20.58 -2.02 -4.11
C THR A 119 -21.52 -1.92 -2.91
N GLU A 120 -22.15 -3.01 -2.50
CA GLU A 120 -23.07 -3.06 -1.36
C GLU A 120 -22.33 -2.78 -0.04
N VAL A 121 -21.14 -3.33 0.10
CA VAL A 121 -20.24 -3.08 1.25
C VAL A 121 -19.76 -1.64 1.25
N ARG A 122 -19.43 -1.06 0.09
CA ARG A 122 -19.12 0.37 -0.05
C ARG A 122 -20.29 1.25 0.41
N THR A 123 -21.53 0.89 0.07
CA THR A 123 -22.72 1.63 0.51
C THR A 123 -22.84 1.61 2.02
N THR A 124 -22.61 0.46 2.65
CA THR A 124 -22.58 0.33 4.12
C THR A 124 -21.47 1.17 4.75
N TRP A 125 -20.28 1.17 4.15
CA TRP A 125 -19.14 1.99 4.55
C TRP A 125 -19.48 3.49 4.55
N LEU A 126 -20.12 3.97 3.50
CA LEU A 126 -20.48 5.38 3.33
C LEU A 126 -21.63 5.86 4.22
N TYR A 127 -22.36 4.95 4.88
CA TYR A 127 -23.43 5.32 5.79
C TYR A 127 -22.93 6.02 7.06
N ASN A 128 -21.77 5.60 7.58
CA ASN A 128 -21.14 6.24 8.75
C ASN A 128 -19.61 6.05 8.67
N PRO A 129 -18.94 6.75 7.72
CA PRO A 129 -17.54 6.51 7.46
C PRO A 129 -16.64 6.90 8.64
N ASP A 130 -16.92 8.00 9.35
CA ASP A 130 -16.05 8.49 10.43
C ASP A 130 -15.87 7.45 11.54
N LYS A 131 -16.97 6.85 12.00
CA LYS A 131 -16.92 5.81 13.03
C LYS A 131 -16.24 4.54 12.55
N LEU A 132 -16.43 4.18 11.29
CA LEU A 132 -15.80 3.01 10.69
C LEU A 132 -14.31 3.23 10.44
N ILE A 133 -13.91 4.44 10.04
CA ILE A 133 -12.50 4.85 9.90
C ILE A 133 -11.79 4.74 11.26
N GLU A 134 -12.37 5.30 12.32
CA GLU A 134 -11.79 5.21 13.67
C GLU A 134 -11.52 3.76 14.09
N ARG A 135 -12.47 2.86 13.83
CA ARG A 135 -12.32 1.43 14.15
C ARG A 135 -11.26 0.75 13.29
N ALA A 136 -11.29 1.03 11.98
CA ALA A 136 -10.34 0.46 11.03
C ALA A 136 -8.90 0.93 11.29
N ASP A 137 -8.71 2.20 11.62
CA ASP A 137 -7.40 2.78 11.98
C ASP A 137 -6.78 2.06 13.18
N LYS A 138 -7.55 1.88 14.24
CA LYS A 138 -7.11 1.14 15.43
C LYS A 138 -6.71 -0.29 15.09
N LYS A 139 -7.50 -0.96 14.26
CA LYS A 139 -7.21 -2.34 13.86
C LYS A 139 -5.99 -2.43 12.97
N TRP A 140 -5.86 -1.55 12.00
CA TRP A 140 -4.72 -1.48 11.10
C TRP A 140 -3.39 -1.28 11.84
N GLN A 141 -3.35 -0.35 12.81
CA GLN A 141 -2.19 -0.14 13.65
C GLN A 141 -1.78 -1.43 14.38
N THR A 142 -2.74 -2.14 14.96
CA THR A 142 -2.47 -3.40 15.67
C THR A 142 -1.90 -4.48 14.75
N MET A 143 -2.42 -4.59 13.53
CA MET A 143 -1.96 -5.58 12.55
C MET A 143 -0.54 -5.28 12.04
N ASN A 144 -0.19 -4.01 11.85
CA ASN A 144 1.14 -3.60 11.40
C ASN A 144 2.23 -3.78 12.47
N ILE A 145 1.88 -3.73 13.74
CA ILE A 145 2.84 -3.95 14.84
C ILE A 145 3.10 -5.44 15.07
N ALA A 146 2.12 -6.29 14.75
CA ALA A 146 2.18 -7.73 15.02
C ALA A 146 2.93 -8.55 13.96
N ARG A 147 3.43 -7.93 12.89
CA ARG A 147 4.14 -8.56 11.77
C ARG A 147 5.50 -7.92 11.58
#